data_b4b950d45a002285e3a3dbf1b5230e3e
#
_entry.id   b4b950d45a002285e3a3dbf1b5230e3e
#
_cell.length_a   1.000
_cell.length_b   1.000
_cell.length_c   1.000
_cell.angle_alpha   90.00
_cell.angle_beta   90.00
_cell.angle_gamma   90.00
#
_symmetry.space_group_name_H-M   'P 1'
#
loop_
_entity.id
_entity.type
_entity.pdbx_description
1 polymer ?
#
loop_
_entity_poly.entity_id
_entity_poly.type
_entity_poly.pdbx_seq_one_letter_code
_entity_poly.pdbx_strand_id
1 'polypeptide(L)'
;MLSIITRYIVILFLSLYLIFSLLNRIGKNSESEPRSFVTWMSIASHSGHETENFQHSISLLPTSDPNNTSVGSAFFTSFIITSLSLLLIWLIVTLLNTLLIRSPRVVTSVATLINNTLELLSGLHVLVYGLILYIIFGVDVNSLVIMLVIGVGSNIYFDLSSEQRLFLDAILEKDYVLNARATGDSVLKHIFRPVGVFTIAQLLGSWPTVLTNAIFIEIIFQRYGIGSLLYQNIFAPGRKDMLPEVDILMYVSGIVIVSILLVSLLKELFILQLR
;
A
#
# COMPACT_ATOMS: atom_id res chain seq x y z
N MET A 1 -5.10 24.81 -2.77
CA MET A 1 -5.73 23.64 -3.37
C MET A 1 -5.35 23.44 -4.84
N LEU A 2 -5.57 24.42 -5.75
CA LEU A 2 -5.23 24.30 -7.17
C LEU A 2 -3.73 23.96 -7.40
N SER A 3 -2.81 24.60 -6.68
CA SER A 3 -1.37 24.36 -6.80
C SER A 3 -0.95 22.94 -6.38
N ILE A 4 -1.64 22.33 -5.43
CA ILE A 4 -1.38 20.95 -5.00
C ILE A 4 -1.80 20.00 -6.11
N ILE A 5 -3.01 20.15 -6.65
CA ILE A 5 -3.51 19.31 -7.74
C ILE A 5 -2.59 19.40 -8.95
N THR A 6 -2.18 20.62 -9.35
CA THR A 6 -1.26 20.82 -10.48
C THR A 6 0.08 20.12 -10.25
N ARG A 7 0.63 20.20 -9.04
CA ARG A 7 1.87 19.49 -8.68
C ARG A 7 1.75 17.98 -8.86
N TYR A 8 0.65 17.37 -8.38
CA TYR A 8 0.45 15.92 -8.52
C TYR A 8 0.22 15.48 -9.97
N ILE A 9 -0.48 16.28 -10.78
CA ILE A 9 -0.65 16.04 -12.20
C ILE A 9 0.71 16.05 -12.91
N VAL A 10 1.57 17.04 -12.64
CA VAL A 10 2.91 17.12 -13.22
C VAL A 10 3.77 15.93 -12.82
N ILE A 11 3.76 15.53 -11.53
CA ILE A 11 4.50 14.37 -11.05
C ILE A 11 3.99 13.09 -11.73
N LEU A 12 2.67 12.93 -11.89
CA LEU A 12 2.06 11.79 -12.58
C LEU A 12 2.58 11.65 -14.00
N PHE A 13 2.48 12.73 -14.80
CA PHE A 13 2.95 12.72 -16.18
C PHE A 13 4.45 12.44 -16.29
N LEU A 14 5.26 13.04 -15.42
CA LEU A 14 6.70 12.83 -15.41
C LEU A 14 7.06 11.38 -15.05
N SER A 15 6.38 10.80 -14.06
CA SER A 15 6.60 9.42 -13.63
C SER A 15 6.20 8.42 -14.71
N LEU A 16 5.04 8.61 -15.33
CA LEU A 16 4.58 7.77 -16.44
C LEU A 16 5.51 7.88 -17.66
N TYR A 17 5.99 9.08 -17.99
CA TYR A 17 6.93 9.29 -19.08
C TYR A 17 8.29 8.62 -18.80
N LEU A 18 8.81 8.71 -17.57
CA LEU A 18 10.06 8.05 -17.19
C LEU A 18 9.97 6.52 -17.30
N ILE A 19 8.88 5.93 -16.80
CA ILE A 19 8.66 4.48 -16.91
C ILE A 19 8.57 4.07 -18.38
N PHE A 20 7.76 4.78 -19.15
CA PHE A 20 7.65 4.51 -20.59
C PHE A 20 9.02 4.58 -21.28
N SER A 21 9.82 5.62 -20.98
CA SER A 21 11.16 5.79 -21.55
C SER A 21 12.10 4.65 -21.17
N LEU A 22 12.07 4.20 -19.92
CA LEU A 22 12.89 3.08 -19.43
C LEU A 22 12.48 1.76 -20.08
N LEU A 23 11.18 1.44 -20.07
CA LEU A 23 10.67 0.20 -20.62
C LEU A 23 10.82 0.15 -22.16
N ASN A 24 10.66 1.27 -22.84
CA ASN A 24 10.91 1.35 -24.29
C ASN A 24 12.40 1.16 -24.65
N ARG A 25 13.33 1.50 -23.74
CA ARG A 25 14.76 1.17 -23.91
C ARG A 25 15.04 -0.32 -23.75
N ILE A 26 14.37 -0.96 -22.82
CA ILE A 26 14.46 -2.41 -22.60
C ILE A 26 13.84 -3.16 -23.80
N GLY A 27 12.68 -2.70 -24.28
CA GLY A 27 11.99 -3.30 -25.42
C GLY A 27 12.68 -3.08 -26.79
N LYS A 28 13.58 -2.08 -26.94
CA LYS A 28 14.34 -1.87 -28.18
C LYS A 28 15.29 -3.01 -28.53
N ASN A 29 15.62 -3.87 -27.62
CA ASN A 29 16.40 -5.09 -27.88
C ASN A 29 15.51 -6.24 -28.41
N SER A 30 14.20 -6.05 -28.48
CA SER A 30 13.26 -6.95 -29.16
C SER A 30 12.87 -6.37 -30.51
N GLU A 31 12.65 -7.19 -31.50
CA GLU A 31 12.27 -6.81 -32.87
C GLU A 31 10.90 -6.09 -32.98
N SER A 32 10.28 -5.69 -31.86
CA SER A 32 9.03 -4.95 -31.84
C SER A 32 9.27 -3.46 -32.13
N GLU A 33 8.49 -2.90 -33.06
CA GLU A 33 8.54 -1.47 -33.39
C GLU A 33 8.34 -0.58 -32.12
N PRO A 34 9.16 0.49 -31.96
CA PRO A 34 9.04 1.40 -30.83
C PRO A 34 7.70 2.15 -30.90
N ARG A 35 6.80 1.85 -30.00
CA ARG A 35 5.52 2.56 -29.86
C ARG A 35 5.73 3.94 -29.26
N SER A 36 4.99 4.94 -29.74
CA SER A 36 5.03 6.27 -29.11
C SER A 36 4.26 6.25 -27.79
N PHE A 37 4.66 7.11 -26.84
CA PHE A 37 3.94 7.29 -25.57
C PHE A 37 2.46 7.64 -25.76
N VAL A 38 2.16 8.45 -26.80
CA VAL A 38 0.79 8.83 -27.15
C VAL A 38 -0.01 7.63 -27.64
N THR A 39 0.60 6.76 -28.48
CA THR A 39 -0.04 5.53 -28.96
C THR A 39 -0.32 4.58 -27.79
N TRP A 40 0.62 4.45 -26.84
CA TRP A 40 0.40 3.66 -25.65
C TRP A 40 -0.75 4.20 -24.77
N MET A 41 -0.79 5.50 -24.53
CA MET A 41 -1.91 6.16 -23.80
C MET A 41 -3.24 5.97 -24.52
N SER A 42 -3.27 6.05 -25.85
CA SER A 42 -4.51 5.87 -26.63
C SER A 42 -5.01 4.43 -26.59
N ILE A 43 -4.13 3.43 -26.60
CA ILE A 43 -4.48 2.01 -26.44
C ILE A 43 -5.08 1.79 -25.04
N ALA A 44 -4.49 2.38 -24.00
CA ALA A 44 -5.03 2.31 -22.65
C ALA A 44 -6.45 2.92 -22.51
N SER A 45 -6.76 3.94 -23.33
CA SER A 45 -8.08 4.58 -23.35
C SER A 45 -9.11 3.90 -24.28
N HIS A 46 -8.65 3.14 -25.29
CA HIS A 46 -9.49 2.53 -26.32
C HIS A 46 -9.52 1.00 -26.24
N SER A 47 -9.49 0.40 -25.08
CA SER A 47 -9.52 -1.06 -24.90
C SER A 47 -10.77 -1.78 -25.49
N GLY A 48 -11.31 -1.28 -26.56
CA GLY A 48 -12.52 -1.78 -27.22
C GLY A 48 -12.33 -2.46 -28.60
N HIS A 49 -11.23 -2.27 -29.30
CA HIS A 49 -11.09 -2.89 -30.62
C HIS A 49 -9.63 -3.20 -30.98
N GLU A 50 -9.43 -4.44 -31.45
CA GLU A 50 -8.29 -4.97 -32.18
C GLU A 50 -7.10 -5.51 -31.38
N THR A 51 -7.24 -6.73 -30.98
CA THR A 51 -6.37 -7.93 -31.11
C THR A 51 -6.88 -8.97 -30.13
N GLU A 52 -7.45 -10.05 -30.62
CA GLU A 52 -8.08 -11.12 -29.78
C GLU A 52 -7.15 -11.70 -28.69
N ASN A 53 -5.84 -11.67 -28.89
CA ASN A 53 -4.87 -12.17 -27.89
C ASN A 53 -4.50 -11.14 -26.80
N PHE A 54 -4.73 -9.85 -27.02
CA PHE A 54 -4.40 -8.77 -26.07
C PHE A 54 -5.58 -8.41 -25.17
N GLN A 55 -6.82 -8.65 -25.61
CA GLN A 55 -8.03 -8.39 -24.84
C GLN A 55 -8.12 -9.20 -23.55
N HIS A 56 -7.54 -10.40 -23.51
CA HIS A 56 -7.59 -11.24 -22.32
C HIS A 56 -6.70 -10.78 -21.17
N SER A 57 -5.65 -10.01 -21.44
CA SER A 57 -4.66 -9.61 -20.43
C SER A 57 -4.98 -8.28 -19.73
N ILE A 58 -5.83 -7.42 -20.31
CA ILE A 58 -5.99 -6.01 -19.87
C ILE A 58 -7.41 -5.68 -19.39
N SER A 59 -8.29 -6.67 -19.18
CA SER A 59 -9.59 -6.33 -18.61
C SER A 59 -9.42 -5.77 -17.18
N LEU A 60 -9.83 -4.52 -16.98
CA LEU A 60 -9.84 -3.88 -15.65
C LEU A 60 -10.92 -4.48 -14.72
N LEU A 61 -11.81 -5.30 -15.25
CA LEU A 61 -12.88 -5.94 -14.51
C LEU A 61 -12.54 -7.41 -14.24
N PRO A 62 -12.81 -7.93 -13.05
CA PRO A 62 -12.64 -9.35 -12.76
C PRO A 62 -13.51 -10.17 -13.71
N THR A 63 -12.88 -11.02 -14.50
CA THR A 63 -13.58 -11.99 -15.34
C THR A 63 -13.93 -13.20 -14.50
N SER A 64 -15.10 -13.81 -14.77
CA SER A 64 -15.57 -15.01 -14.08
C SER A 64 -14.76 -16.27 -14.42
N ASP A 65 -13.78 -16.16 -15.32
CA ASP A 65 -12.96 -17.28 -15.75
C ASP A 65 -11.67 -17.37 -14.92
N PRO A 66 -11.46 -18.43 -14.12
CA PRO A 66 -10.30 -18.58 -13.24
C PRO A 66 -8.96 -18.65 -14.01
N ASN A 67 -9.00 -18.93 -15.30
CA ASN A 67 -7.79 -18.98 -16.15
C ASN A 67 -7.42 -17.63 -16.76
N ASN A 68 -8.26 -16.61 -16.60
CA ASN A 68 -8.08 -15.30 -17.20
C ASN A 68 -7.63 -14.29 -16.14
N THR A 69 -6.34 -14.25 -15.87
CA THR A 69 -5.71 -13.34 -14.89
C THR A 69 -5.65 -11.93 -15.47
N SER A 70 -6.68 -11.12 -15.20
CA SER A 70 -6.65 -9.71 -15.60
C SER A 70 -5.78 -8.87 -14.67
N VAL A 71 -5.09 -7.86 -15.20
CA VAL A 71 -4.30 -6.90 -14.40
C VAL A 71 -5.19 -6.21 -13.36
N GLY A 72 -6.47 -5.93 -13.71
CA GLY A 72 -7.42 -5.32 -12.80
C GLY A 72 -7.78 -6.20 -11.60
N SER A 73 -8.00 -7.50 -11.80
CA SER A 73 -8.30 -8.43 -10.70
C SER A 73 -7.09 -8.64 -9.78
N ALA A 74 -5.88 -8.70 -10.34
CA ALA A 74 -4.65 -8.77 -9.55
C ALA A 74 -4.44 -7.50 -8.72
N PHE A 75 -4.65 -6.32 -9.31
CA PHE A 75 -4.59 -5.05 -8.59
C PHE A 75 -5.61 -5.00 -7.45
N PHE A 76 -6.85 -5.40 -7.71
CA PHE A 76 -7.91 -5.40 -6.70
C PHE A 76 -7.59 -6.33 -5.53
N THR A 77 -7.01 -7.52 -5.80
CA THR A 77 -6.57 -8.46 -4.76
C THR A 77 -5.46 -7.84 -3.90
N SER A 78 -4.41 -7.29 -4.51
CA SER A 78 -3.32 -6.61 -3.79
C SER A 78 -3.83 -5.40 -3.01
N PHE A 79 -4.78 -4.64 -3.56
CA PHE A 79 -5.41 -3.50 -2.89
C PHE A 79 -6.18 -3.92 -1.63
N ILE A 80 -6.95 -5.01 -1.71
CA ILE A 80 -7.68 -5.56 -0.55
C ILE A 80 -6.71 -6.03 0.52
N ILE A 81 -5.70 -6.83 0.16
CA ILE A 81 -4.71 -7.36 1.11
C ILE A 81 -3.98 -6.19 1.80
N THR A 82 -3.54 -5.20 1.04
CA THR A 82 -2.88 -3.98 1.55
C THR A 82 -3.77 -3.24 2.53
N SER A 83 -5.02 -2.98 2.15
CA SER A 83 -5.97 -2.23 2.97
C SER A 83 -6.35 -2.96 4.26
N LEU A 84 -6.56 -4.27 4.19
CA LEU A 84 -6.85 -5.11 5.36
C LEU A 84 -5.64 -5.22 6.28
N SER A 85 -4.42 -5.37 5.75
CA SER A 85 -3.18 -5.40 6.52
C SER A 85 -2.97 -4.09 7.28
N LEU A 86 -3.17 -2.97 6.60
CA LEU A 86 -3.04 -1.63 7.20
C LEU A 86 -4.09 -1.39 8.29
N LEU A 87 -5.33 -1.78 8.04
CA LEU A 87 -6.41 -1.64 9.02
C LEU A 87 -6.16 -2.53 10.25
N LEU A 88 -5.69 -3.75 10.05
CA LEU A 88 -5.37 -4.69 11.12
C LEU A 88 -4.25 -4.13 12.02
N ILE A 89 -3.14 -3.67 11.43
CA ILE A 89 -2.03 -3.13 12.22
C ILE A 89 -2.42 -1.84 12.95
N TRP A 90 -3.21 -0.98 12.30
CA TRP A 90 -3.73 0.23 12.93
C TRP A 90 -4.62 -0.08 14.13
N LEU A 91 -5.48 -1.11 14.05
CA LEU A 91 -6.28 -1.55 15.19
C LEU A 91 -5.40 -2.02 16.34
N ILE A 92 -4.34 -2.79 16.07
CA ILE A 92 -3.39 -3.27 17.09
C ILE A 92 -2.69 -2.06 17.74
N VAL A 93 -2.18 -1.13 16.97
CA VAL A 93 -1.52 0.08 17.45
C VAL A 93 -2.46 0.90 18.34
N THR A 94 -3.68 1.14 17.88
CA THR A 94 -4.67 1.94 18.63
C THR A 94 -5.06 1.24 19.93
N LEU A 95 -5.26 -0.07 19.91
CA LEU A 95 -5.56 -0.86 21.12
C LEU A 95 -4.41 -0.76 22.12
N LEU A 96 -3.17 -1.02 21.70
CA LEU A 96 -2.00 -0.98 22.57
C LEU A 96 -1.77 0.43 23.15
N ASN A 97 -1.83 1.47 22.33
CA ASN A 97 -1.68 2.84 22.81
C ASN A 97 -2.79 3.22 23.81
N THR A 98 -4.03 2.79 23.59
CA THR A 98 -5.14 3.01 24.52
C THR A 98 -4.91 2.28 25.86
N LEU A 99 -4.43 1.04 25.82
CA LEU A 99 -4.09 0.25 26.99
C LEU A 99 -2.93 0.90 27.79
N LEU A 100 -1.92 1.43 27.12
CA LEU A 100 -0.80 2.12 27.76
C LEU A 100 -1.24 3.38 28.52
N ILE A 101 -2.24 4.10 28.01
CA ILE A 101 -2.71 5.37 28.61
C ILE A 101 -3.69 5.13 29.77
N ARG A 102 -4.54 4.10 29.71
CA ARG A 102 -5.70 3.96 30.61
C ARG A 102 -5.65 2.82 31.61
N SER A 103 -4.71 1.87 31.47
CA SER A 103 -4.81 0.60 32.20
C SER A 103 -4.08 0.56 33.56
N PRO A 104 -4.48 -0.34 34.49
CA PRO A 104 -3.75 -0.62 35.71
C PRO A 104 -2.31 -1.06 35.43
N ARG A 105 -1.39 -0.84 36.38
CA ARG A 105 0.05 -1.08 36.23
C ARG A 105 0.43 -2.43 35.61
N VAL A 106 -0.28 -3.51 35.97
CA VAL A 106 0.01 -4.87 35.43
C VAL A 106 -0.28 -4.95 33.94
N VAL A 107 -1.44 -4.45 33.52
CA VAL A 107 -1.84 -4.45 32.07
C VAL A 107 -0.93 -3.55 31.27
N THR A 108 -0.53 -2.41 31.83
CA THR A 108 0.44 -1.49 31.21
C THR A 108 1.80 -2.18 31.00
N SER A 109 2.29 -2.97 31.96
CA SER A 109 3.57 -3.69 31.81
C SER A 109 3.52 -4.72 30.67
N VAL A 110 2.43 -5.49 30.55
CA VAL A 110 2.25 -6.46 29.47
C VAL A 110 2.11 -5.74 28.12
N ALA A 111 1.31 -4.68 28.05
CA ALA A 111 1.14 -3.88 26.83
C ALA A 111 2.47 -3.24 26.39
N THR A 112 3.29 -2.76 27.34
CA THR A 112 4.63 -2.23 27.05
C THR A 112 5.53 -3.30 26.46
N LEU A 113 5.53 -4.51 27.06
CA LEU A 113 6.35 -5.62 26.55
C LEU A 113 5.97 -5.98 25.11
N ILE A 114 4.67 -6.14 24.84
CA ILE A 114 4.15 -6.45 23.51
C ILE A 114 4.52 -5.33 22.52
N ASN A 115 4.30 -4.07 22.91
CA ASN A 115 4.61 -2.94 22.08
C ASN A 115 6.10 -2.86 21.72
N ASN A 116 7.00 -2.99 22.71
CA ASN A 116 8.44 -2.96 22.49
C ASN A 116 8.89 -4.13 21.60
N THR A 117 8.27 -5.31 21.76
CA THR A 117 8.54 -6.46 20.89
C THR A 117 8.11 -6.18 19.45
N LEU A 118 6.93 -5.62 19.24
CA LEU A 118 6.45 -5.27 17.90
C LEU A 118 7.27 -4.12 17.28
N GLU A 119 7.70 -3.14 18.05
CA GLU A 119 8.62 -2.08 17.60
C GLU A 119 9.96 -2.65 17.15
N LEU A 120 10.55 -3.57 17.92
CA LEU A 120 11.78 -4.26 17.57
C LEU A 120 11.60 -5.07 16.27
N LEU A 121 10.52 -5.84 16.19
CA LEU A 121 10.20 -6.64 15.03
C LEU A 121 9.96 -5.75 13.80
N SER A 122 9.32 -4.60 13.93
CA SER A 122 9.04 -3.71 12.80
C SER A 122 10.30 -3.19 12.10
N GLY A 123 11.43 -3.15 12.80
CA GLY A 123 12.73 -2.79 12.21
C GLY A 123 13.25 -3.77 11.14
N LEU A 124 12.69 -4.98 11.08
CA LEU A 124 13.04 -5.93 10.03
C LEU A 124 12.27 -5.64 8.74
N HIS A 125 12.98 -5.75 7.61
CA HIS A 125 12.35 -5.60 6.31
C HIS A 125 11.40 -6.78 6.02
N VAL A 126 10.26 -6.50 5.38
CA VAL A 126 9.23 -7.51 5.06
C VAL A 126 9.76 -8.72 4.29
N LEU A 127 10.78 -8.55 3.44
CA LEU A 127 11.43 -9.64 2.73
C LEU A 127 12.07 -10.67 3.68
N VAL A 128 12.66 -10.20 4.78
CA VAL A 128 13.27 -11.10 5.78
C VAL A 128 12.20 -11.95 6.44
N TYR A 129 11.08 -11.35 6.82
CA TYR A 129 9.94 -12.10 7.33
C TYR A 129 9.38 -13.09 6.32
N GLY A 130 9.18 -12.63 5.09
CA GLY A 130 8.70 -13.48 4.00
C GLY A 130 9.56 -14.72 3.81
N LEU A 131 10.89 -14.55 3.78
CA LEU A 131 11.83 -15.66 3.63
C LEU A 131 11.81 -16.60 4.85
N ILE A 132 11.80 -16.07 6.07
CA ILE A 132 11.71 -16.89 7.29
C ILE A 132 10.43 -17.73 7.28
N LEU A 133 9.30 -17.10 7.03
CA LEU A 133 8.01 -17.80 6.98
C LEU A 133 7.96 -18.82 5.83
N TYR A 134 8.53 -18.49 4.68
CA TYR A 134 8.62 -19.42 3.56
C TYR A 134 9.46 -20.65 3.90
N ILE A 135 10.58 -20.49 4.61
CA ILE A 135 11.43 -21.61 5.06
C ILE A 135 10.68 -22.49 6.05
N ILE A 136 9.88 -21.91 6.96
CA ILE A 136 9.21 -22.66 8.02
C ILE A 136 7.92 -23.34 7.50
N PHE A 137 7.11 -22.63 6.74
CA PHE A 137 5.74 -23.04 6.36
C PHE A 137 5.56 -23.30 4.86
N GLY A 138 6.58 -23.04 4.02
CA GLY A 138 6.42 -23.11 2.57
C GLY A 138 5.46 -22.05 2.03
N VAL A 139 4.67 -22.45 1.02
CA VAL A 139 3.66 -21.56 0.38
C VAL A 139 2.34 -21.50 1.16
N ASP A 140 2.08 -22.45 2.08
CA ASP A 140 0.80 -22.64 2.77
C ASP A 140 0.68 -21.80 4.06
N VAL A 141 1.13 -20.55 4.03
CA VAL A 141 1.03 -19.64 5.18
C VAL A 141 -0.39 -19.08 5.30
N ASN A 142 -0.90 -19.01 6.54
CA ASN A 142 -2.21 -18.42 6.81
C ASN A 142 -2.25 -16.93 6.39
N SER A 143 -3.34 -16.53 5.75
CA SER A 143 -3.52 -15.15 5.27
C SER A 143 -3.44 -14.11 6.37
N LEU A 144 -3.89 -14.41 7.60
CA LEU A 144 -3.75 -13.49 8.74
C LEU A 144 -2.29 -13.24 9.11
N VAL A 145 -1.44 -14.29 9.10
CA VAL A 145 0.00 -14.15 9.37
C VAL A 145 0.65 -13.27 8.30
N ILE A 146 0.28 -13.48 7.04
CA ILE A 146 0.75 -12.65 5.93
C ILE A 146 0.36 -11.18 6.13
N MET A 147 -0.89 -10.90 6.46
CA MET A 147 -1.37 -9.53 6.71
C MET A 147 -0.64 -8.87 7.88
N LEU A 148 -0.38 -9.60 8.95
CA LEU A 148 0.41 -9.11 10.09
C LEU A 148 1.84 -8.76 9.67
N VAL A 149 2.49 -9.63 8.91
CA VAL A 149 3.87 -9.41 8.44
C VAL A 149 3.95 -8.20 7.51
N ILE A 150 2.99 -8.06 6.58
CA ILE A 150 2.90 -6.90 5.70
C ILE A 150 2.75 -5.60 6.51
N GLY A 151 1.92 -5.62 7.56
CA GLY A 151 1.63 -4.45 8.37
C GLY A 151 2.71 -4.12 9.41
N VAL A 152 3.40 -5.14 9.97
CA VAL A 152 4.46 -4.91 10.97
C VAL A 152 5.78 -4.53 10.31
N GLY A 153 6.14 -5.20 9.21
CA GLY A 153 7.45 -5.06 8.58
C GLY A 153 7.77 -3.67 8.04
N SER A 154 9.05 -3.42 7.78
CA SER A 154 9.53 -2.18 7.16
C SER A 154 9.19 -0.90 7.96
N ASN A 155 9.29 -0.96 9.28
CA ASN A 155 9.02 0.12 10.25
C ASN A 155 7.57 0.63 10.30
N ILE A 156 6.61 0.02 9.60
CA ILE A 156 5.23 0.51 9.54
C ILE A 156 4.59 0.57 10.93
N TYR A 157 4.75 -0.50 11.74
CA TYR A 157 4.22 -0.51 13.11
C TYR A 157 4.83 0.61 13.96
N PHE A 158 6.15 0.77 13.90
CA PHE A 158 6.87 1.80 14.67
C PHE A 158 6.40 3.21 14.29
N ASP A 159 6.32 3.50 12.98
CA ASP A 159 5.89 4.81 12.49
C ASP A 159 4.44 5.11 12.92
N LEU A 160 3.52 4.15 12.75
CA LEU A 160 2.12 4.30 13.16
C LEU A 160 2.01 4.50 14.69
N SER A 161 2.74 3.73 15.49
CA SER A 161 2.69 3.79 16.95
C SER A 161 3.25 5.10 17.48
N SER A 162 4.44 5.50 17.01
CA SER A 162 5.12 6.72 17.44
C SER A 162 4.37 7.99 17.05
N GLU A 163 3.94 8.09 15.80
CA GLU A 163 3.16 9.24 15.32
C GLU A 163 1.83 9.38 16.08
N GLN A 164 1.14 8.25 16.32
CA GLN A 164 -0.12 8.28 17.06
C GLN A 164 0.07 8.74 18.51
N ARG A 165 1.13 8.29 19.19
CA ARG A 165 1.46 8.74 20.57
C ARG A 165 1.76 10.24 20.59
N LEU A 166 2.67 10.70 19.74
CA LEU A 166 3.03 12.11 19.65
C LEU A 166 1.82 13.00 19.40
N PHE A 167 0.92 12.56 18.51
CA PHE A 167 -0.30 13.28 18.22
C PHE A 167 -1.27 13.31 19.42
N LEU A 168 -1.46 12.17 20.10
CA LEU A 168 -2.34 12.09 21.28
C LEU A 168 -1.81 12.96 22.41
N ASP A 169 -0.51 12.93 22.70
CA ASP A 169 0.12 13.76 23.71
C ASP A 169 -0.09 15.25 23.38
N ALA A 170 0.21 15.65 22.15
CA ALA A 170 0.05 17.03 21.72
C ALA A 170 -1.42 17.53 21.76
N ILE A 171 -2.40 16.67 21.46
CA ILE A 171 -3.82 17.07 21.48
C ILE A 171 -4.37 17.15 22.90
N LEU A 172 -3.88 16.28 23.80
CA LEU A 172 -4.33 16.27 25.20
C LEU A 172 -3.84 17.50 26.00
N GLU A 173 -2.81 18.17 25.53
CA GLU A 173 -2.26 19.42 26.09
C GLU A 173 -2.92 20.69 25.53
N LYS A 174 -3.83 20.59 24.56
CA LYS A 174 -4.53 21.74 24.01
C LYS A 174 -5.49 22.38 25.01
N ASP A 175 -5.54 23.72 25.03
CA ASP A 175 -6.35 24.49 25.97
C ASP A 175 -7.83 24.09 25.96
N TYR A 176 -8.40 23.82 24.78
CA TYR A 176 -9.80 23.39 24.68
C TYR A 176 -10.06 22.02 25.32
N VAL A 177 -9.06 21.12 25.32
CA VAL A 177 -9.14 19.81 25.99
C VAL A 177 -8.98 19.96 27.50
N LEU A 178 -8.04 20.82 27.94
CA LEU A 178 -7.86 21.15 29.35
C LEU A 178 -9.10 21.83 29.94
N ASN A 179 -9.70 22.76 29.20
CA ASN A 179 -10.96 23.40 29.59
C ASN A 179 -12.13 22.39 29.69
N ALA A 180 -12.24 21.46 28.71
CA ALA A 180 -13.26 20.41 28.78
C ALA A 180 -13.08 19.52 30.02
N ARG A 181 -11.84 19.19 30.40
CA ARG A 181 -11.56 18.47 31.67
C ARG A 181 -11.95 19.28 32.90
N ALA A 182 -11.64 20.58 32.92
CA ALA A 182 -11.92 21.45 34.05
C ALA A 182 -13.43 21.65 34.26
N THR A 183 -14.20 21.69 33.18
CA THR A 183 -15.67 21.84 33.23
C THR A 183 -16.42 20.52 33.38
N GLY A 184 -15.72 19.37 33.38
CA GLY A 184 -16.33 18.05 33.45
C GLY A 184 -17.01 17.60 32.15
N ASP A 185 -16.77 18.29 31.02
CA ASP A 185 -17.30 17.89 29.73
C ASP A 185 -16.51 16.69 29.15
N SER A 186 -17.12 15.97 28.23
CA SER A 186 -16.52 14.79 27.60
C SER A 186 -15.35 15.15 26.69
N VAL A 187 -14.13 14.83 27.11
CA VAL A 187 -12.91 15.03 26.32
C VAL A 187 -13.01 14.35 24.95
N LEU A 188 -13.61 13.16 24.89
CA LEU A 188 -13.77 12.40 23.65
C LEU A 188 -14.50 13.19 22.57
N LYS A 189 -15.55 13.94 22.95
CA LYS A 189 -16.32 14.78 22.02
C LYS A 189 -15.45 15.82 21.31
N HIS A 190 -14.49 16.39 22.04
CA HIS A 190 -13.61 17.45 21.54
C HIS A 190 -12.42 16.91 20.71
N ILE A 191 -11.95 15.70 20.99
CA ILE A 191 -10.80 15.12 20.30
C ILE A 191 -11.20 14.22 19.11
N PHE A 192 -12.46 13.78 19.02
CA PHE A 192 -12.91 12.80 18.01
C PHE A 192 -12.60 13.22 16.57
N ARG A 193 -12.94 14.47 16.22
CA ARG A 193 -12.73 14.98 14.86
C ARG A 193 -11.22 15.09 14.50
N PRO A 194 -10.37 15.78 15.29
CA PRO A 194 -8.96 15.88 14.97
C PRO A 194 -8.25 14.51 14.97
N VAL A 195 -8.59 13.61 15.90
CA VAL A 195 -8.04 12.25 15.90
C VAL A 195 -8.48 11.47 14.68
N GLY A 196 -9.74 11.56 14.26
CA GLY A 196 -10.24 10.88 13.07
C GLY A 196 -9.53 11.34 11.79
N VAL A 197 -9.37 12.65 11.60
CA VAL A 197 -8.69 13.20 10.41
C VAL A 197 -7.20 12.81 10.43
N PHE A 198 -6.53 12.90 11.58
CA PHE A 198 -5.14 12.46 11.73
C PHE A 198 -4.98 10.98 11.38
N THR A 199 -5.85 10.12 11.92
CA THR A 199 -5.85 8.69 11.65
C THR A 199 -5.96 8.39 10.16
N ILE A 200 -6.92 9.02 9.46
CA ILE A 200 -7.08 8.83 8.01
C ILE A 200 -5.83 9.29 7.26
N ALA A 201 -5.28 10.44 7.61
CA ALA A 201 -4.06 10.95 6.99
C ALA A 201 -2.86 10.02 7.22
N GLN A 202 -2.74 9.44 8.41
CA GLN A 202 -1.70 8.47 8.76
C GLN A 202 -1.85 7.17 7.95
N LEU A 203 -3.06 6.59 7.88
CA LEU A 203 -3.34 5.40 7.09
C LEU A 203 -3.03 5.61 5.61
N LEU A 204 -3.48 6.74 5.04
CA LEU A 204 -3.16 7.10 3.67
C LEU A 204 -1.66 7.28 3.44
N GLY A 205 -0.94 7.84 4.43
CA GLY A 205 0.51 8.01 4.36
C GLY A 205 1.30 6.71 4.33
N SER A 206 0.87 5.71 5.08
CA SER A 206 1.52 4.40 5.17
C SER A 206 1.13 3.45 4.04
N TRP A 207 0.02 3.71 3.34
CA TRP A 207 -0.53 2.81 2.32
C TRP A 207 0.45 2.44 1.20
N PRO A 208 1.27 3.36 0.62
CA PRO A 208 2.25 3.02 -0.42
C PRO A 208 3.30 2.01 0.04
N THR A 209 3.78 2.14 1.28
CA THR A 209 4.77 1.23 1.87
C THR A 209 4.16 -0.15 2.10
N VAL A 210 2.92 -0.20 2.61
CA VAL A 210 2.18 -1.45 2.82
C VAL A 210 1.90 -2.15 1.49
N LEU A 211 1.55 -1.40 0.43
CA LEU A 211 1.38 -1.95 -0.92
C LEU A 211 2.68 -2.57 -1.44
N THR A 212 3.81 -1.89 -1.27
CA THR A 212 5.11 -2.42 -1.67
C THR A 212 5.43 -3.72 -0.92
N ASN A 213 5.17 -3.77 0.38
CA ASN A 213 5.33 -4.97 1.19
C ASN A 213 4.43 -6.12 0.71
N ALA A 214 3.17 -5.81 0.35
CA ALA A 214 2.23 -6.80 -0.18
C ALA A 214 2.74 -7.40 -1.49
N ILE A 215 3.23 -6.58 -2.42
CA ILE A 215 3.81 -7.03 -3.68
C ILE A 215 4.97 -8.01 -3.45
N PHE A 216 5.90 -7.71 -2.52
CA PHE A 216 7.00 -8.62 -2.20
C PHE A 216 6.53 -9.95 -1.60
N ILE A 217 5.55 -9.92 -0.71
CA ILE A 217 4.98 -11.12 -0.11
C ILE A 217 4.24 -11.97 -1.15
N GLU A 218 3.50 -11.34 -2.07
CA GLU A 218 2.83 -12.03 -3.18
C GLU A 218 3.84 -12.76 -4.08
N ILE A 219 5.01 -12.16 -4.33
CA ILE A 219 6.10 -12.81 -5.09
C ILE A 219 6.63 -14.03 -4.34
N ILE A 220 6.95 -13.89 -3.04
CA ILE A 220 7.57 -14.97 -2.24
C ILE A 220 6.64 -16.16 -2.10
N PHE A 221 5.36 -15.90 -1.78
CA PHE A 221 4.37 -16.96 -1.55
C PHE A 221 3.58 -17.33 -2.80
N GLN A 222 3.94 -16.80 -3.96
CA GLN A 222 3.29 -17.04 -5.26
C GLN A 222 1.76 -16.84 -5.19
N ARG A 223 1.32 -15.89 -4.36
CA ARG A 223 -0.10 -15.57 -4.21
C ARG A 223 -0.56 -14.64 -5.30
N TYR A 224 -1.79 -14.90 -5.77
CA TYR A 224 -2.40 -14.08 -6.80
C TYR A 224 -2.48 -12.61 -6.39
N GLY A 225 -1.95 -11.74 -7.25
CA GLY A 225 -1.88 -10.30 -7.05
C GLY A 225 -0.92 -9.65 -8.05
N ILE A 226 -0.64 -8.36 -7.87
CA ILE A 226 0.32 -7.61 -8.69
C ILE A 226 1.71 -8.25 -8.65
N GLY A 227 2.16 -8.68 -7.47
CA GLY A 227 3.47 -9.30 -7.28
C GLY A 227 3.61 -10.59 -8.08
N SER A 228 2.59 -11.45 -8.10
CA SER A 228 2.61 -12.69 -8.89
C SER A 228 2.62 -12.42 -10.39
N LEU A 229 1.88 -11.41 -10.85
CA LEU A 229 1.92 -11.00 -12.26
C LEU A 229 3.30 -10.49 -12.67
N LEU A 230 3.93 -9.66 -11.83
CA LEU A 230 5.30 -9.20 -12.08
C LEU A 230 6.29 -10.37 -12.12
N TYR A 231 6.18 -11.31 -11.16
CA TYR A 231 7.03 -12.49 -11.13
C TYR A 231 6.88 -13.36 -12.36
N GLN A 232 5.66 -13.66 -12.77
CA GLN A 232 5.37 -14.47 -13.95
C GLN A 232 5.89 -13.83 -15.24
N ASN A 233 5.80 -12.52 -15.36
CA ASN A 233 6.26 -11.81 -16.57
C ASN A 233 7.77 -11.57 -16.61
N ILE A 234 8.45 -11.47 -15.46
CA ILE A 234 9.90 -11.19 -15.40
C ILE A 234 10.71 -12.49 -15.24
N PHE A 235 10.24 -13.41 -14.40
CA PHE A 235 11.06 -14.55 -13.92
C PHE A 235 10.49 -15.93 -14.27
N ALA A 236 9.37 -16.04 -15.02
CA ALA A 236 8.73 -17.35 -15.22
C ALA A 236 9.71 -18.42 -15.75
N PRO A 237 9.91 -19.52 -15.01
CA PRO A 237 10.77 -20.61 -15.46
C PRO A 237 10.14 -21.27 -16.68
N GLY A 238 10.79 -21.19 -17.83
CA GLY A 238 10.34 -21.75 -19.12
C GLY A 238 10.23 -20.72 -20.26
N ARG A 239 10.27 -19.44 -19.94
CA ARG A 239 10.29 -18.34 -20.96
C ARG A 239 11.72 -17.84 -21.20
N LYS A 240 12.73 -18.71 -21.20
CA LYS A 240 14.13 -18.30 -21.38
C LYS A 240 14.41 -17.52 -22.66
N ASP A 241 13.54 -17.66 -23.64
CA ASP A 241 13.67 -17.02 -24.96
C ASP A 241 12.59 -15.95 -25.20
N MET A 242 11.68 -15.69 -24.24
CA MET A 242 10.68 -14.65 -24.35
C MET A 242 11.09 -13.43 -23.52
N LEU A 243 11.19 -12.29 -24.19
CA LEU A 243 11.34 -11.00 -23.52
C LEU A 243 10.12 -10.73 -22.62
N PRO A 244 10.29 -10.04 -21.48
CA PRO A 244 9.17 -9.69 -20.63
C PRO A 244 8.13 -8.91 -21.45
N GLU A 245 6.85 -9.21 -21.23
CA GLU A 245 5.76 -8.47 -21.88
C GLU A 245 5.76 -7.03 -21.35
N VAL A 246 6.47 -6.17 -22.07
CA VAL A 246 6.72 -4.77 -21.71
C VAL A 246 5.42 -4.02 -21.47
N ASP A 247 4.38 -4.34 -22.25
CA ASP A 247 3.08 -3.71 -22.12
C ASP A 247 2.41 -4.02 -20.76
N ILE A 248 2.47 -5.26 -20.29
CA ILE A 248 1.93 -5.64 -18.96
C ILE A 248 2.70 -4.92 -17.85
N LEU A 249 4.02 -4.88 -17.94
CA LEU A 249 4.85 -4.17 -16.95
C LEU A 249 4.53 -2.67 -16.93
N MET A 250 4.30 -2.06 -18.09
CA MET A 250 3.89 -0.66 -18.18
C MET A 250 2.53 -0.41 -17.51
N TYR A 251 1.52 -1.26 -17.79
CA TYR A 251 0.20 -1.13 -17.19
C TYR A 251 0.23 -1.32 -15.68
N VAL A 252 0.90 -2.36 -15.19
CA VAL A 252 1.04 -2.61 -13.76
C VAL A 252 1.74 -1.44 -13.07
N SER A 253 2.87 -0.98 -13.62
CA SER A 253 3.60 0.16 -13.07
C SER A 253 2.77 1.44 -13.10
N GLY A 254 2.03 1.69 -14.18
CA GLY A 254 1.15 2.83 -14.32
C GLY A 254 0.04 2.83 -13.26
N ILE A 255 -0.66 1.71 -13.08
CA ILE A 255 -1.73 1.58 -12.07
C ILE A 255 -1.19 1.79 -10.66
N VAL A 256 -0.04 1.20 -10.32
CA VAL A 256 0.60 1.37 -9.01
C VAL A 256 0.93 2.84 -8.76
N ILE A 257 1.54 3.54 -9.72
CA ILE A 257 1.88 4.95 -9.56
C ILE A 257 0.65 5.83 -9.43
N VAL A 258 -0.36 5.62 -10.28
CA VAL A 258 -1.61 6.38 -10.20
C VAL A 258 -2.25 6.20 -8.82
N SER A 259 -2.29 4.97 -8.31
CA SER A 259 -2.86 4.69 -6.98
C SER A 259 -2.07 5.35 -5.85
N ILE A 260 -0.73 5.31 -5.88
CA ILE A 260 0.13 5.97 -4.90
C ILE A 260 -0.08 7.49 -4.91
N LEU A 261 -0.11 8.10 -6.10
CA LEU A 261 -0.31 9.55 -6.23
C LEU A 261 -1.70 9.98 -5.78
N LEU A 262 -2.74 9.18 -6.09
CA LEU A 262 -4.11 9.43 -5.65
C LEU A 262 -4.23 9.37 -4.13
N VAL A 263 -3.65 8.35 -3.51
CA VAL A 263 -3.62 8.20 -2.04
C VAL A 263 -2.85 9.36 -1.40
N SER A 264 -1.71 9.76 -1.97
CA SER A 264 -0.92 10.89 -1.48
C SER A 264 -1.67 12.23 -1.60
N LEU A 265 -2.40 12.43 -2.69
CA LEU A 265 -3.26 13.60 -2.87
C LEU A 265 -4.39 13.63 -1.83
N LEU A 266 -5.06 12.49 -1.60
CA LEU A 266 -6.08 12.36 -0.56
C LEU A 266 -5.52 12.70 0.82
N LYS A 267 -4.33 12.19 1.16
CA LYS A 267 -3.65 12.54 2.42
C LYS A 267 -3.47 14.05 2.57
N GLU A 268 -2.94 14.75 1.56
CA GLU A 268 -2.77 16.21 1.62
C GLU A 268 -4.10 16.96 1.79
N LEU A 269 -5.16 16.50 1.12
CA LEU A 269 -6.50 17.10 1.26
C LEU A 269 -7.04 16.92 2.69
N PHE A 270 -6.84 15.75 3.32
CA PHE A 270 -7.23 15.54 4.72
C PHE A 270 -6.41 16.40 5.69
N ILE A 271 -5.11 16.55 5.48
CA ILE A 271 -4.26 17.41 6.32
C ILE A 271 -4.70 18.89 6.22
N LEU A 272 -5.14 19.35 5.04
CA LEU A 272 -5.68 20.71 4.88
C LEU A 272 -6.93 20.96 5.71
N GLN A 273 -7.72 19.94 6.03
CA GLN A 273 -8.91 20.07 6.89
C GLN A 273 -8.55 20.21 8.39
N LEU A 274 -7.31 19.90 8.78
CA LEU A 274 -6.81 20.08 10.15
C LEU A 274 -6.27 21.48 10.42
N ARG A 275 -5.95 22.24 9.37
CA ARG A 275 -5.50 23.63 9.46
C ARG A 275 -6.68 24.60 9.48
#